data_71c72c5b1d832be0695dd502ad3c8074
#
_entry.id   71c72c5b1d832be0695dd502ad3c8074
#
_cell.length_a   1.000
_cell.length_b   1.000
_cell.length_c   1.000
_cell.angle_alpha   90.00
_cell.angle_beta   90.00
_cell.angle_gamma   90.00
#
_symmetry.space_group_name_H-M   'P 1'
#
loop_
_entity.id
_entity.type
_entity.pdbx_description
1 polymer ?
#
loop_
_entity_poly.entity_id
_entity_poly.type
_entity_poly.pdbx_seq_one_letter_code
_entity_poly.pdbx_strand_id
1 'polypeptide(L)'
;SFTYPIIDYIIFLDSDDYWELNCIEECVPRMDGVDVVWFDYNKIYESGFLDQKNDWTWFLGYNRNSGSKKISSKLWLERYKHIGHFAFVWQGVINFRFLKNIDLKFIDGIFHQDVHFGFLLFAQSSYIYLLSKKLLVYRIRNGATTVRNFKNNLKDEIPFYIQELLSYFEIKTAKEYYSIYSWIQIILNVMHSHNIKNNLHSDLYYLFIGNLSEQILKLKFSYKQDPMHLSGFINFIKTFVGLHRILQNNMQKNSVQLNQLQFRLSFQSQHGTAKQRIQNQLSYKLGQTMIINSKNIFGILFMPVYIISTLLSHKQEQKIYQEKIKKDPSLKLPSLESYPDYKEALKFKNHLSYKLGQALIKANKTWYKGGYVRFLFELRKIYKQKTMKNSLILYKNRDSNKKDTTRSIGGGG
;
A
#
# COMPACT_ATOMS: atom_id res chain seq x y z
N SER A 1 -47.72 -28.37 -14.49
CA SER A 1 -46.35 -28.08 -14.06
C SER A 1 -45.67 -27.32 -15.18
N PHE A 2 -45.33 -26.07 -14.92
CA PHE A 2 -44.58 -25.24 -15.86
C PHE A 2 -43.10 -25.68 -15.73
N THR A 3 -42.58 -26.33 -16.75
CA THR A 3 -41.15 -26.68 -16.83
C THR A 3 -40.40 -25.46 -17.39
N TYR A 4 -39.63 -24.82 -16.55
CA TYR A 4 -38.74 -23.73 -17.01
C TYR A 4 -37.69 -24.32 -17.96
N PRO A 5 -37.35 -23.64 -19.06
CA PRO A 5 -36.25 -24.05 -19.93
C PRO A 5 -34.93 -24.08 -19.14
N ILE A 6 -34.00 -24.94 -19.56
CA ILE A 6 -32.63 -24.91 -19.06
C ILE A 6 -31.99 -23.61 -19.52
N ILE A 7 -31.58 -22.77 -18.58
CA ILE A 7 -30.91 -21.49 -18.85
C ILE A 7 -29.45 -21.64 -18.48
N ASP A 8 -28.57 -21.44 -19.45
CA ASP A 8 -27.13 -21.47 -19.26
C ASP A 8 -26.58 -20.11 -18.89
N TYR A 9 -27.09 -19.06 -19.52
CA TYR A 9 -26.59 -17.68 -19.36
C TYR A 9 -27.74 -16.69 -19.23
N ILE A 10 -27.45 -15.58 -18.55
CA ILE A 10 -28.36 -14.46 -18.41
C ILE A 10 -27.65 -13.16 -18.77
N ILE A 11 -28.37 -12.25 -19.39
CA ILE A 11 -27.94 -10.89 -19.68
C ILE A 11 -29.11 -9.95 -19.36
N PHE A 12 -28.82 -8.83 -18.71
CA PHE A 12 -29.79 -7.79 -18.41
C PHE A 12 -29.74 -6.71 -19.48
N LEU A 13 -30.87 -6.09 -19.75
CA LEU A 13 -30.97 -4.97 -20.68
C LEU A 13 -32.01 -3.98 -20.18
N ASP A 14 -31.63 -2.71 -20.13
CA ASP A 14 -32.59 -1.63 -19.85
C ASP A 14 -33.49 -1.41 -21.07
N SER A 15 -34.75 -1.07 -20.84
CA SER A 15 -35.79 -0.99 -21.88
C SER A 15 -35.53 0.07 -22.96
N ASP A 16 -34.65 1.00 -22.68
CA ASP A 16 -34.25 2.10 -23.58
C ASP A 16 -32.90 1.89 -24.27
N ASP A 17 -32.19 0.81 -23.94
CA ASP A 17 -30.92 0.42 -24.53
C ASP A 17 -31.08 -0.70 -25.57
N TYR A 18 -30.05 -0.99 -26.32
CA TYR A 18 -30.01 -2.13 -27.25
C TYR A 18 -28.61 -2.70 -27.43
N TRP A 19 -28.56 -4.00 -27.80
CA TRP A 19 -27.31 -4.68 -28.10
C TRP A 19 -26.95 -4.51 -29.57
N GLU A 20 -25.67 -4.58 -29.86
CA GLU A 20 -25.20 -4.84 -31.22
C GLU A 20 -25.66 -6.22 -31.65
N LEU A 21 -25.96 -6.40 -32.99
CA LEU A 21 -26.54 -7.62 -33.52
C LEU A 21 -25.73 -8.88 -33.21
N ASN A 22 -24.43 -8.78 -33.14
CA ASN A 22 -23.50 -9.89 -32.85
C ASN A 22 -23.18 -10.07 -31.37
N CYS A 23 -23.87 -9.39 -30.45
CA CYS A 23 -23.55 -9.39 -29.01
C CYS A 23 -23.52 -10.80 -28.44
N ILE A 24 -24.55 -11.60 -28.67
CA ILE A 24 -24.65 -12.96 -28.12
C ILE A 24 -23.60 -13.89 -28.76
N GLU A 25 -23.43 -13.81 -30.08
CA GLU A 25 -22.44 -14.60 -30.81
C GLU A 25 -20.99 -14.33 -30.34
N GLU A 26 -20.72 -13.10 -29.91
CA GLU A 26 -19.41 -12.74 -29.40
C GLU A 26 -19.22 -13.17 -27.94
N CYS A 27 -20.28 -13.19 -27.14
CA CYS A 27 -20.17 -13.49 -25.71
C CYS A 27 -20.18 -14.99 -25.40
N VAL A 28 -21.12 -15.76 -26.01
CA VAL A 28 -21.36 -17.15 -25.63
C VAL A 28 -20.13 -18.06 -25.78
N PRO A 29 -19.35 -18.00 -26.90
CA PRO A 29 -18.14 -18.82 -27.01
C PRO A 29 -17.04 -18.50 -25.97
N ARG A 30 -17.14 -17.34 -25.31
CA ARG A 30 -16.17 -16.87 -24.31
C ARG A 30 -16.59 -17.16 -22.87
N MET A 31 -17.76 -17.77 -22.69
CA MET A 31 -18.26 -18.19 -21.38
C MET A 31 -17.59 -19.47 -20.86
N ASP A 32 -16.77 -20.15 -21.68
CA ASP A 32 -16.10 -21.36 -21.23
C ASP A 32 -15.09 -21.08 -20.12
N GLY A 33 -15.33 -21.72 -18.98
CA GLY A 33 -14.49 -21.61 -17.78
C GLY A 33 -14.46 -20.21 -17.13
N VAL A 34 -15.49 -19.38 -17.37
CA VAL A 34 -15.65 -18.08 -16.71
C VAL A 34 -17.08 -17.91 -16.17
N ASP A 35 -17.22 -17.05 -15.16
CA ASP A 35 -18.51 -16.75 -14.54
C ASP A 35 -19.21 -15.55 -15.21
N VAL A 36 -18.40 -14.64 -15.77
CA VAL A 36 -18.89 -13.41 -16.41
C VAL A 36 -18.06 -13.11 -17.65
N VAL A 37 -18.73 -12.74 -18.74
CA VAL A 37 -18.13 -12.04 -19.88
C VAL A 37 -18.54 -10.60 -19.81
N TRP A 38 -17.58 -9.70 -19.67
CA TRP A 38 -17.79 -8.27 -19.52
C TRP A 38 -17.29 -7.53 -20.75
N PHE A 39 -18.18 -6.75 -21.40
CA PHE A 39 -17.90 -5.98 -22.60
C PHE A 39 -18.12 -4.48 -22.40
N ASP A 40 -17.73 -3.68 -23.37
CA ASP A 40 -17.84 -2.22 -23.37
C ASP A 40 -19.13 -1.75 -24.09
N TYR A 41 -19.42 -0.46 -24.01
CA TYR A 41 -20.61 0.14 -24.59
C TYR A 41 -20.31 1.47 -25.31
N ASN A 42 -21.19 1.83 -26.25
CA ASN A 42 -21.28 3.14 -26.86
C ASN A 42 -22.35 3.97 -26.15
N LYS A 43 -22.16 5.28 -26.05
CA LYS A 43 -23.18 6.22 -25.57
C LYS A 43 -23.77 6.96 -26.75
N ILE A 44 -25.10 6.98 -26.84
CA ILE A 44 -25.85 7.81 -27.78
C ILE A 44 -26.72 8.75 -26.99
N TYR A 45 -26.60 10.04 -27.28
CA TYR A 45 -27.48 11.06 -26.76
C TYR A 45 -28.70 11.19 -27.67
N GLU A 46 -29.85 11.61 -27.13
CA GLU A 46 -31.10 11.85 -27.87
C GLU A 46 -30.90 12.78 -29.08
N SER A 47 -29.90 13.65 -29.05
CA SER A 47 -29.46 14.48 -30.15
C SER A 47 -28.73 13.73 -31.27
N GLY A 48 -28.53 12.39 -31.15
CA GLY A 48 -27.80 11.56 -32.12
C GLY A 48 -26.28 11.65 -32.03
N PHE A 49 -25.73 12.36 -31.04
CA PHE A 49 -24.29 12.51 -30.86
C PHE A 49 -23.69 11.29 -30.14
N LEU A 50 -22.67 10.67 -30.74
CA LEU A 50 -21.92 9.55 -30.15
C LEU A 50 -20.78 10.09 -29.26
N ASP A 51 -20.80 9.80 -27.98
CA ASP A 51 -19.67 10.06 -27.09
C ASP A 51 -18.75 8.83 -27.02
N GLN A 52 -17.59 8.94 -27.64
CA GLN A 52 -16.60 7.84 -27.67
C GLN A 52 -15.68 7.80 -26.45
N LYS A 53 -15.81 8.74 -25.50
CA LYS A 53 -14.81 8.94 -24.45
C LYS A 53 -14.89 7.97 -23.25
N ASN A 54 -15.98 7.23 -23.09
CA ASN A 54 -16.11 6.30 -21.97
C ASN A 54 -15.71 4.88 -22.40
N ASP A 55 -14.57 4.48 -21.94
CA ASP A 55 -14.00 3.15 -22.13
C ASP A 55 -13.82 2.50 -20.75
N TRP A 56 -14.54 1.41 -20.47
CA TRP A 56 -14.41 0.69 -19.19
C TRP A 56 -13.00 0.11 -19.01
N THR A 57 -12.22 -0.03 -20.08
CA THR A 57 -10.85 -0.53 -20.01
C THR A 57 -9.93 0.35 -19.14
N TRP A 58 -10.26 1.62 -18.99
CA TRP A 58 -9.54 2.49 -18.07
C TRP A 58 -9.69 2.04 -16.61
N PHE A 59 -10.82 1.44 -16.24
CA PHE A 59 -11.07 0.91 -14.91
C PHE A 59 -9.99 -0.11 -14.50
N LEU A 60 -9.56 -0.95 -15.44
CA LEU A 60 -8.54 -1.97 -15.20
C LEU A 60 -7.12 -1.50 -15.53
N GLY A 61 -6.95 -0.26 -16.01
CA GLY A 61 -5.67 0.26 -16.47
C GLY A 61 -5.18 -0.42 -17.74
N TYR A 62 -6.09 -1.00 -18.53
CA TYR A 62 -5.81 -1.52 -19.86
C TYR A 62 -6.30 -0.53 -20.90
N ASN A 63 -5.51 -0.28 -21.93
CA ASN A 63 -5.97 0.44 -23.11
C ASN A 63 -6.64 -0.51 -24.08
N ARG A 64 -7.39 0.01 -25.05
CA ARG A 64 -8.07 -0.77 -26.12
C ARG A 64 -7.14 -1.73 -26.86
N ASN A 65 -5.85 -1.41 -26.92
CA ASN A 65 -4.84 -2.21 -27.61
C ASN A 65 -4.39 -3.46 -26.81
N SER A 66 -4.84 -3.61 -25.56
CA SER A 66 -4.46 -4.74 -24.70
C SER A 66 -5.18 -6.05 -25.07
N GLY A 67 -6.17 -5.99 -25.99
CA GLY A 67 -6.95 -7.13 -26.42
C GLY A 67 -7.89 -7.71 -25.35
N SER A 68 -8.71 -8.68 -25.76
CA SER A 68 -9.60 -9.41 -24.85
C SER A 68 -8.81 -10.42 -24.04
N LYS A 69 -9.19 -10.65 -22.76
CA LYS A 69 -8.49 -11.60 -21.90
C LYS A 69 -9.32 -12.07 -20.71
N LYS A 70 -8.96 -13.25 -20.21
CA LYS A 70 -9.46 -13.81 -18.94
C LYS A 70 -8.66 -13.26 -17.76
N ILE A 71 -9.35 -12.82 -16.73
CA ILE A 71 -8.75 -12.34 -15.46
C ILE A 71 -9.39 -13.07 -14.27
N SER A 72 -8.67 -13.20 -13.19
CA SER A 72 -9.25 -13.66 -11.91
C SER A 72 -9.97 -12.51 -11.19
N SER A 73 -10.95 -12.85 -10.35
CA SER A 73 -11.56 -11.88 -9.43
C SER A 73 -10.52 -11.18 -8.55
N LYS A 74 -9.48 -11.88 -8.12
CA LYS A 74 -8.37 -11.30 -7.35
C LYS A 74 -7.70 -10.14 -8.09
N LEU A 75 -7.42 -10.28 -9.39
CA LEU A 75 -6.84 -9.19 -10.18
C LEU A 75 -7.81 -8.02 -10.35
N TRP A 76 -9.11 -8.33 -10.54
CA TRP A 76 -10.14 -7.30 -10.57
C TRP A 76 -10.21 -6.53 -9.24
N LEU A 77 -10.17 -7.22 -8.12
CA LEU A 77 -10.21 -6.64 -6.77
C LEU A 77 -8.98 -5.75 -6.48
N GLU A 78 -7.78 -6.17 -6.89
CA GLU A 78 -6.58 -5.32 -6.79
C GLU A 78 -6.76 -3.99 -7.53
N ARG A 79 -7.43 -3.99 -8.68
CA ARG A 79 -7.72 -2.77 -9.42
C ARG A 79 -8.82 -1.94 -8.78
N TYR A 80 -9.85 -2.59 -8.23
CA TYR A 80 -10.90 -1.93 -7.49
C TYR A 80 -10.38 -1.10 -6.31
N LYS A 81 -9.34 -1.57 -5.62
CA LYS A 81 -8.68 -0.83 -4.52
C LYS A 81 -8.20 0.56 -4.93
N HIS A 82 -7.82 0.75 -6.17
CA HIS A 82 -7.29 2.03 -6.66
C HIS A 82 -8.38 2.95 -7.22
N ILE A 83 -9.49 2.40 -7.68
CA ILE A 83 -10.54 3.14 -8.37
C ILE A 83 -11.71 3.44 -7.43
N GLY A 84 -12.07 2.50 -6.57
CA GLY A 84 -13.08 2.68 -5.52
C GLY A 84 -14.52 2.84 -6.00
N HIS A 85 -14.77 2.72 -7.31
CA HIS A 85 -16.10 2.84 -7.90
C HIS A 85 -16.28 1.79 -9.00
N PHE A 86 -17.40 1.06 -8.97
CA PHE A 86 -17.73 0.05 -9.96
C PHE A 86 -19.23 -0.18 -9.99
N ALA A 87 -19.79 -0.29 -11.19
CA ALA A 87 -21.18 -0.65 -11.42
C ALA A 87 -21.23 -1.62 -12.59
N PHE A 88 -22.08 -2.64 -12.48
CA PHE A 88 -22.25 -3.65 -13.52
C PHE A 88 -23.64 -4.27 -13.43
N VAL A 89 -24.37 -4.28 -14.55
CA VAL A 89 -25.58 -5.07 -14.75
C VAL A 89 -25.75 -5.42 -16.25
N TRP A 90 -25.87 -4.42 -17.11
CA TRP A 90 -26.31 -4.55 -18.50
C TRP A 90 -25.16 -4.70 -19.53
N GLN A 91 -23.93 -4.64 -19.12
CA GLN A 91 -22.76 -4.68 -19.98
C GLN A 91 -22.02 -6.03 -19.94
N GLY A 92 -22.76 -7.13 -19.86
CA GLY A 92 -22.14 -8.45 -19.84
C GLY A 92 -23.12 -9.62 -19.72
N VAL A 93 -22.58 -10.79 -19.97
CA VAL A 93 -23.25 -12.08 -19.87
C VAL A 93 -22.77 -12.80 -18.62
N ILE A 94 -23.72 -13.37 -17.87
CA ILE A 94 -23.47 -14.04 -16.59
C ILE A 94 -23.82 -15.52 -16.71
N ASN A 95 -22.98 -16.40 -16.20
CA ASN A 95 -23.30 -17.81 -16.01
C ASN A 95 -24.45 -17.96 -15.01
N PHE A 96 -25.60 -18.47 -15.48
CA PHE A 96 -26.81 -18.53 -14.64
C PHE A 96 -26.68 -19.52 -13.48
N ARG A 97 -25.98 -20.61 -13.69
CA ARG A 97 -25.70 -21.59 -12.61
C ARG A 97 -24.84 -20.95 -11.50
N PHE A 98 -23.81 -20.20 -11.89
CA PHE A 98 -22.99 -19.45 -10.96
C PHE A 98 -23.83 -18.43 -10.17
N LEU A 99 -24.64 -17.61 -10.87
CA LEU A 99 -25.50 -16.61 -10.24
C LEU A 99 -26.45 -17.22 -9.19
N LYS A 100 -27.07 -18.37 -9.52
CA LYS A 100 -27.90 -19.12 -8.57
C LYS A 100 -27.10 -19.65 -7.37
N ASN A 101 -25.91 -20.18 -7.62
CA ASN A 101 -25.07 -20.75 -6.55
C ASN A 101 -24.64 -19.71 -5.51
N ILE A 102 -24.41 -18.47 -5.93
CA ILE A 102 -24.06 -17.37 -5.01
C ILE A 102 -25.29 -16.73 -4.38
N ASP A 103 -26.50 -17.11 -4.82
CA ASP A 103 -27.80 -16.54 -4.38
C ASP A 103 -27.82 -15.02 -4.36
N LEU A 104 -27.26 -14.41 -5.42
CA LEU A 104 -27.18 -12.97 -5.56
C LEU A 104 -28.47 -12.43 -6.19
N LYS A 105 -29.09 -11.47 -5.51
CA LYS A 105 -30.32 -10.81 -5.92
C LYS A 105 -30.15 -9.30 -5.89
N PHE A 106 -30.98 -8.59 -6.65
CA PHE A 106 -31.10 -7.16 -6.51
C PHE A 106 -31.79 -6.83 -5.17
N ILE A 107 -31.45 -5.68 -4.61
CA ILE A 107 -32.16 -5.13 -3.45
C ILE A 107 -33.35 -4.33 -3.98
N ASP A 108 -34.57 -4.71 -3.57
CA ASP A 108 -35.76 -4.03 -4.04
C ASP A 108 -35.83 -2.60 -3.51
N GLY A 109 -36.36 -1.70 -4.34
CA GLY A 109 -36.73 -0.35 -3.96
C GLY A 109 -35.57 0.56 -3.57
N ILE A 110 -34.35 0.35 -4.08
CA ILE A 110 -33.20 1.25 -3.82
C ILE A 110 -32.61 1.80 -5.13
N PHE A 111 -31.89 2.93 -5.01
CA PHE A 111 -30.98 3.40 -6.06
C PHE A 111 -29.65 2.63 -6.03
N HIS A 112 -28.88 2.70 -7.12
CA HIS A 112 -27.53 2.12 -7.22
C HIS A 112 -27.49 0.60 -7.05
N GLN A 113 -28.51 -0.09 -7.50
CA GLN A 113 -28.58 -1.57 -7.48
C GLN A 113 -27.43 -2.20 -8.28
N ASP A 114 -27.03 -1.55 -9.38
CA ASP A 114 -25.91 -1.92 -10.25
C ASP A 114 -24.56 -1.94 -9.53
N VAL A 115 -24.35 -1.03 -8.58
CA VAL A 115 -23.12 -1.00 -7.75
C VAL A 115 -23.09 -2.18 -6.79
N HIS A 116 -24.20 -2.45 -6.10
CA HIS A 116 -24.30 -3.58 -5.17
C HIS A 116 -24.15 -4.92 -5.91
N PHE A 117 -24.97 -5.12 -6.93
CA PHE A 117 -25.01 -6.36 -7.69
C PHE A 117 -23.67 -6.64 -8.38
N GLY A 118 -23.15 -5.63 -9.08
CA GLY A 118 -21.87 -5.75 -9.79
C GLY A 118 -20.69 -6.06 -8.87
N PHE A 119 -20.59 -5.37 -7.74
CA PHE A 119 -19.52 -5.64 -6.79
C PHE A 119 -19.55 -7.07 -6.25
N LEU A 120 -20.70 -7.53 -5.77
CA LEU A 120 -20.86 -8.87 -5.21
C LEU A 120 -20.70 -9.97 -6.25
N LEU A 121 -21.15 -9.75 -7.48
CA LEU A 121 -20.97 -10.67 -8.60
C LEU A 121 -19.48 -10.88 -8.91
N PHE A 122 -18.75 -9.79 -9.13
CA PHE A 122 -17.34 -9.84 -9.53
C PHE A 122 -16.43 -10.31 -8.39
N ALA A 123 -16.74 -9.91 -7.16
CA ALA A 123 -15.99 -10.34 -5.99
C ALA A 123 -16.10 -11.85 -5.72
N GLN A 124 -17.22 -12.49 -6.09
CA GLN A 124 -17.47 -13.91 -5.91
C GLN A 124 -17.14 -14.75 -7.15
N SER A 125 -16.88 -14.13 -8.31
CA SER A 125 -16.48 -14.82 -9.54
C SER A 125 -15.13 -15.48 -9.38
N SER A 126 -14.91 -16.63 -9.99
CA SER A 126 -13.58 -17.24 -10.13
C SER A 126 -12.79 -16.53 -11.22
N TYR A 127 -13.42 -16.42 -12.39
CA TYR A 127 -12.84 -15.78 -13.57
C TYR A 127 -13.85 -14.91 -14.29
N ILE A 128 -13.34 -13.82 -14.87
CA ILE A 128 -14.07 -12.85 -15.67
C ILE A 128 -13.36 -12.74 -17.02
N TYR A 129 -14.10 -12.82 -18.12
CA TYR A 129 -13.56 -12.56 -19.44
C TYR A 129 -13.81 -11.11 -19.84
N LEU A 130 -12.76 -10.36 -20.04
CA LEU A 130 -12.79 -8.99 -20.53
C LEU A 130 -12.86 -9.03 -22.06
N LEU A 131 -13.99 -8.66 -22.63
CA LEU A 131 -14.17 -8.62 -24.07
C LEU A 131 -14.01 -7.17 -24.56
N SER A 132 -12.90 -6.91 -25.26
CA SER A 132 -12.55 -5.57 -25.77
C SER A 132 -13.39 -5.18 -26.99
N LYS A 133 -14.73 -5.32 -26.89
CA LYS A 133 -15.70 -4.93 -27.90
C LYS A 133 -16.82 -4.12 -27.27
N LYS A 134 -17.35 -3.16 -28.01
CA LYS A 134 -18.51 -2.39 -27.62
C LYS A 134 -19.75 -3.09 -28.18
N LEU A 135 -20.48 -3.78 -27.33
CA LEU A 135 -21.60 -4.63 -27.71
C LEU A 135 -22.96 -4.12 -27.20
N LEU A 136 -22.96 -2.99 -26.48
CA LEU A 136 -24.18 -2.32 -26.02
C LEU A 136 -24.18 -0.87 -26.49
N VAL A 137 -25.34 -0.37 -26.80
CA VAL A 137 -25.59 1.05 -27.06
C VAL A 137 -26.47 1.61 -25.93
N TYR A 138 -25.83 2.38 -25.06
CA TYR A 138 -26.46 3.05 -23.93
C TYR A 138 -27.05 4.39 -24.35
N ARG A 139 -28.38 4.52 -24.25
CA ARG A 139 -29.11 5.72 -24.68
C ARG A 139 -29.29 6.69 -23.53
N ILE A 140 -28.80 7.92 -23.70
CA ILE A 140 -28.95 9.01 -22.74
C ILE A 140 -30.09 9.91 -23.21
N ARG A 141 -31.20 9.86 -22.47
CA ARG A 141 -32.43 10.65 -22.70
C ARG A 141 -32.50 11.85 -21.78
N ASN A 142 -33.24 12.90 -22.23
CA ASN A 142 -33.66 13.95 -21.33
C ASN A 142 -34.66 13.34 -20.33
N GLY A 143 -34.33 13.37 -19.04
CA GLY A 143 -35.17 12.77 -18.00
C GLY A 143 -34.67 11.41 -17.46
N ALA A 144 -33.65 10.85 -18.06
CA ALA A 144 -33.00 9.63 -17.49
C ALA A 144 -32.59 9.85 -16.03
N THR A 145 -32.73 8.81 -15.21
CA THR A 145 -32.36 8.85 -13.78
C THR A 145 -30.92 9.28 -13.51
N THR A 146 -30.05 9.11 -14.48
CA THR A 146 -28.62 9.49 -14.45
C THR A 146 -28.36 10.96 -14.80
N VAL A 147 -29.33 11.67 -15.42
CA VAL A 147 -29.16 13.09 -15.80
C VAL A 147 -29.44 13.97 -14.59
N ARG A 148 -28.40 14.62 -14.06
CA ARG A 148 -28.46 15.52 -12.89
C ARG A 148 -29.33 16.78 -13.08
N ASN A 149 -29.69 17.14 -14.31
CA ASN A 149 -30.48 18.34 -14.63
C ASN A 149 -31.91 18.00 -14.91
N PHE A 150 -32.67 17.68 -13.87
CA PHE A 150 -34.14 17.70 -13.96
C PHE A 150 -34.64 19.14 -14.00
N LYS A 151 -34.74 19.68 -15.20
CA LYS A 151 -35.62 20.78 -15.49
C LYS A 151 -36.96 20.15 -15.87
N ASN A 152 -37.94 20.39 -15.01
CA ASN A 152 -39.38 20.17 -15.17
C ASN A 152 -39.93 18.79 -14.67
N ASN A 153 -40.53 18.83 -13.57
CA ASN A 153 -41.86 18.57 -13.01
C ASN A 153 -42.84 17.72 -13.86
N LEU A 154 -42.54 16.42 -14.02
CA LEU A 154 -43.64 15.49 -14.22
C LEU A 154 -43.73 14.65 -12.94
N LYS A 155 -44.76 14.95 -12.08
CA LYS A 155 -45.02 14.18 -10.85
C LYS A 155 -45.23 12.69 -11.14
N ASP A 156 -45.66 12.36 -12.34
CA ASP A 156 -46.01 11.01 -12.78
C ASP A 156 -44.83 10.09 -13.02
N GLU A 157 -43.58 10.64 -13.10
CA GLU A 157 -42.36 9.86 -13.27
C GLU A 157 -41.57 9.64 -11.98
N ILE A 158 -42.12 10.05 -10.82
CA ILE A 158 -41.45 9.91 -9.55
C ILE A 158 -41.69 8.49 -9.02
N PRO A 159 -40.62 7.70 -8.77
CA PRO A 159 -40.78 6.38 -8.18
C PRO A 159 -41.59 6.41 -6.89
N PHE A 160 -42.49 5.45 -6.71
CA PHE A 160 -43.45 5.43 -5.59
C PHE A 160 -42.75 5.52 -4.23
N TYR A 161 -41.58 4.93 -4.07
CA TYR A 161 -40.78 4.93 -2.83
C TYR A 161 -40.17 6.30 -2.48
N ILE A 162 -40.21 7.28 -3.39
CA ILE A 162 -39.79 8.66 -3.11
C ILE A 162 -41.02 9.54 -2.84
N GLN A 163 -42.21 9.15 -3.30
CA GLN A 163 -43.42 9.98 -3.23
C GLN A 163 -43.75 10.38 -1.79
N GLU A 164 -43.57 9.47 -0.82
CA GLU A 164 -43.79 9.78 0.60
C GLU A 164 -42.84 10.87 1.13
N LEU A 165 -41.63 10.96 0.59
CA LEU A 165 -40.67 11.96 0.99
C LEU A 165 -41.00 13.37 0.49
N LEU A 166 -41.90 13.50 -0.50
CA LEU A 166 -42.32 14.79 -1.01
C LEU A 166 -43.19 15.59 -0.02
N SER A 167 -43.71 14.93 1.04
CA SER A 167 -44.36 15.61 2.17
C SER A 167 -43.36 16.35 3.06
N TYR A 168 -42.06 15.98 3.00
CA TYR A 168 -40.98 16.55 3.82
C TYR A 168 -40.02 17.41 3.01
N PHE A 169 -39.80 17.08 1.72
CA PHE A 169 -38.74 17.65 0.90
C PHE A 169 -39.23 17.99 -0.51
N GLU A 170 -38.56 18.96 -1.14
CA GLU A 170 -38.64 19.13 -2.59
C GLU A 170 -38.03 17.93 -3.32
N ILE A 171 -38.43 17.67 -4.56
CA ILE A 171 -38.03 16.51 -5.39
C ILE A 171 -36.51 16.26 -5.37
N LYS A 172 -35.73 17.30 -5.57
CA LYS A 172 -34.26 17.18 -5.58
C LYS A 172 -33.71 16.68 -4.25
N THR A 173 -34.16 17.28 -3.16
CA THR A 173 -33.77 16.94 -1.79
C THR A 173 -34.27 15.56 -1.42
N ALA A 174 -35.49 15.18 -1.81
CA ALA A 174 -36.05 13.85 -1.59
C ALA A 174 -35.19 12.77 -2.28
N LYS A 175 -34.74 12.99 -3.52
CA LYS A 175 -33.85 12.09 -4.25
C LYS A 175 -32.46 11.97 -3.59
N GLU A 176 -31.86 13.07 -3.18
CA GLU A 176 -30.58 13.08 -2.46
C GLU A 176 -30.69 12.32 -1.12
N TYR A 177 -31.74 12.57 -0.37
CA TYR A 177 -32.01 11.88 0.89
C TYR A 177 -32.23 10.37 0.68
N TYR A 178 -33.01 9.98 -0.32
CA TYR A 178 -33.23 8.58 -0.67
C TYR A 178 -31.99 7.88 -1.21
N SER A 179 -31.13 8.61 -1.91
CA SER A 179 -29.82 8.08 -2.32
C SER A 179 -28.94 7.71 -1.12
N ILE A 180 -28.97 8.53 -0.06
CA ILE A 180 -28.26 8.21 1.19
C ILE A 180 -28.84 6.94 1.82
N TYR A 181 -30.16 6.84 1.92
CA TYR A 181 -30.82 5.63 2.39
C TYR A 181 -30.37 4.39 1.59
N SER A 182 -30.38 4.50 0.26
CA SER A 182 -29.99 3.42 -0.64
C SER A 182 -28.54 2.96 -0.42
N TRP A 183 -27.61 3.88 -0.26
CA TRP A 183 -26.22 3.55 0.09
C TRP A 183 -26.09 2.83 1.43
N ILE A 184 -26.90 3.25 2.42
CA ILE A 184 -26.96 2.60 3.73
C ILE A 184 -27.45 1.16 3.58
N GLN A 185 -28.53 0.93 2.80
CA GLN A 185 -29.05 -0.42 2.54
C GLN A 185 -28.04 -1.32 1.84
N ILE A 186 -27.28 -0.78 0.90
CA ILE A 186 -26.18 -1.50 0.23
C ILE A 186 -25.12 -1.91 1.25
N ILE A 187 -24.67 -0.99 2.09
CA ILE A 187 -23.67 -1.29 3.14
C ILE A 187 -24.16 -2.41 4.06
N LEU A 188 -25.38 -2.29 4.56
CA LEU A 188 -25.98 -3.29 5.46
C LEU A 188 -26.10 -4.67 4.80
N ASN A 189 -26.53 -4.71 3.54
CA ASN A 189 -26.65 -5.96 2.80
C ASN A 189 -25.29 -6.62 2.57
N VAL A 190 -24.28 -5.84 2.18
CA VAL A 190 -22.92 -6.33 1.99
C VAL A 190 -22.33 -6.86 3.31
N MET A 191 -22.53 -6.15 4.42
CA MET A 191 -22.10 -6.62 5.75
C MET A 191 -22.78 -7.94 6.13
N HIS A 192 -24.08 -8.05 5.89
CA HIS A 192 -24.83 -9.28 6.15
C HIS A 192 -24.33 -10.45 5.28
N SER A 193 -24.14 -10.22 4.00
CA SER A 193 -23.62 -11.24 3.06
C SER A 193 -22.23 -11.74 3.44
N HIS A 194 -21.37 -10.89 3.97
CA HIS A 194 -20.04 -11.26 4.44
C HIS A 194 -20.08 -12.21 5.64
N ASN A 195 -20.96 -11.94 6.60
CA ASN A 195 -21.10 -12.77 7.80
C ASN A 195 -21.62 -14.19 7.48
N ILE A 196 -22.36 -14.36 6.38
CA ILE A 196 -22.93 -15.66 5.98
C ILE A 196 -21.94 -16.48 5.16
N LYS A 197 -21.09 -15.86 4.36
CA LYS A 197 -20.19 -16.54 3.39
C LYS A 197 -18.73 -16.26 3.73
N ASN A 198 -18.17 -16.99 4.69
CA ASN A 198 -16.81 -16.85 5.23
C ASN A 198 -15.62 -16.88 4.22
N ASN A 199 -15.86 -16.83 2.91
CA ASN A 199 -14.85 -17.05 1.86
C ASN A 199 -14.39 -15.81 1.11
N LEU A 200 -14.91 -14.62 1.40
CA LEU A 200 -14.43 -13.41 0.74
C LEU A 200 -13.37 -12.70 1.58
N HIS A 201 -12.32 -12.25 0.91
CA HIS A 201 -11.23 -11.48 1.50
C HIS A 201 -11.76 -10.30 2.32
N SER A 202 -11.72 -10.43 3.64
CA SER A 202 -12.24 -9.45 4.61
C SER A 202 -11.80 -8.01 4.30
N ASP A 203 -10.56 -7.83 3.88
CA ASP A 203 -9.98 -6.52 3.55
C ASP A 203 -10.74 -5.79 2.43
N LEU A 204 -11.35 -6.52 1.52
CA LEU A 204 -12.05 -5.96 0.36
C LEU A 204 -13.46 -5.50 0.70
N TYR A 205 -14.13 -6.21 1.60
CA TYR A 205 -15.39 -5.74 2.15
C TYR A 205 -15.22 -4.44 2.92
N TYR A 206 -14.23 -4.37 3.78
CA TYR A 206 -13.93 -3.13 4.51
C TYR A 206 -13.58 -1.99 3.56
N LEU A 207 -12.87 -2.27 2.48
CA LEU A 207 -12.55 -1.27 1.46
C LEU A 207 -13.81 -0.79 0.73
N PHE A 208 -14.68 -1.72 0.31
CA PHE A 208 -15.93 -1.37 -0.36
C PHE A 208 -16.84 -0.55 0.55
N ILE A 209 -17.05 -1.01 1.79
CA ILE A 209 -17.82 -0.30 2.80
C ILE A 209 -17.20 1.07 3.09
N GLY A 210 -15.88 1.16 3.19
CA GLY A 210 -15.16 2.41 3.39
C GLY A 210 -15.40 3.40 2.25
N ASN A 211 -15.30 2.96 1.01
CA ASN A 211 -15.53 3.79 -0.18
C ASN A 211 -16.98 4.28 -0.27
N LEU A 212 -17.96 3.41 -0.01
CA LEU A 212 -19.38 3.80 0.01
C LEU A 212 -19.66 4.78 1.17
N SER A 213 -19.10 4.53 2.32
CA SER A 213 -19.21 5.40 3.49
C SER A 213 -18.66 6.80 3.20
N GLU A 214 -17.55 6.91 2.49
CA GLU A 214 -17.02 8.19 2.04
C GLU A 214 -17.92 8.88 1.01
N GLN A 215 -18.58 8.15 0.13
CA GLN A 215 -19.56 8.72 -0.80
C GLN A 215 -20.77 9.31 -0.03
N ILE A 216 -21.28 8.60 0.98
CA ILE A 216 -22.37 9.09 1.84
C ILE A 216 -21.95 10.39 2.55
N LEU A 217 -20.72 10.48 3.06
CA LEU A 217 -20.23 11.67 3.77
C LEU A 217 -20.04 12.88 2.84
N LYS A 218 -19.83 12.67 1.55
CA LYS A 218 -19.79 13.75 0.55
C LYS A 218 -21.18 14.35 0.28
N LEU A 219 -22.22 13.55 0.46
CA LEU A 219 -23.60 14.04 0.42
C LEU A 219 -23.84 14.78 1.73
N LYS A 220 -23.96 16.11 1.67
CA LYS A 220 -24.11 16.97 2.86
C LYS A 220 -25.43 16.63 3.58
N PHE A 221 -25.35 15.75 4.56
CA PHE A 221 -26.51 15.44 5.41
C PHE A 221 -26.70 16.58 6.42
N SER A 222 -27.61 17.49 6.12
CA SER A 222 -28.00 18.61 6.97
C SER A 222 -29.49 18.88 6.79
N TYR A 223 -30.31 17.87 7.06
CA TYR A 223 -31.74 18.00 6.92
C TYR A 223 -32.37 18.33 8.27
N LYS A 224 -33.32 19.29 8.27
CA LYS A 224 -34.10 19.64 9.47
C LYS A 224 -35.06 18.51 9.89
N GLN A 225 -35.46 17.70 8.94
CA GLN A 225 -36.33 16.56 9.12
C GLN A 225 -35.63 15.27 8.71
N ASP A 226 -35.80 14.20 9.45
CA ASP A 226 -35.18 12.90 9.21
C ASP A 226 -36.22 11.77 9.28
N PRO A 227 -37.15 11.71 8.29
CA PRO A 227 -38.28 10.79 8.33
C PRO A 227 -37.88 9.31 8.34
N MET A 228 -36.73 8.95 7.86
CA MET A 228 -36.18 7.57 7.84
C MET A 228 -35.11 7.31 8.94
N HIS A 229 -34.94 8.24 9.86
CA HIS A 229 -34.01 8.13 10.99
C HIS A 229 -32.56 7.80 10.60
N LEU A 230 -32.07 8.39 9.50
CA LEU A 230 -30.72 8.11 8.95
C LEU A 230 -29.59 8.72 9.77
N SER A 231 -29.86 9.73 10.60
CA SER A 231 -28.88 10.49 11.37
C SER A 231 -28.00 9.61 12.28
N GLY A 232 -28.59 8.64 12.94
CA GLY A 232 -27.88 7.68 13.80
C GLY A 232 -26.87 6.86 13.00
N PHE A 233 -27.28 6.36 11.85
CA PHE A 233 -26.41 5.57 10.98
C PHE A 233 -25.29 6.39 10.36
N ILE A 234 -25.58 7.64 9.99
CA ILE A 234 -24.57 8.56 9.46
C ILE A 234 -23.50 8.89 10.51
N ASN A 235 -23.87 9.04 11.77
CA ASN A 235 -22.89 9.22 12.86
C ASN A 235 -22.02 7.98 13.05
N PHE A 236 -22.59 6.77 12.94
CA PHE A 236 -21.83 5.53 12.90
C PHE A 236 -20.85 5.52 11.73
N ILE A 237 -21.29 5.85 10.52
CA ILE A 237 -20.45 5.94 9.32
C ILE A 237 -19.28 6.93 9.52
N LYS A 238 -19.53 8.10 10.09
CA LYS A 238 -18.47 9.08 10.38
C LYS A 238 -17.38 8.49 11.26
N THR A 239 -17.76 7.78 12.30
CA THR A 239 -16.82 7.10 13.21
C THR A 239 -16.06 5.99 12.48
N PHE A 240 -16.77 5.16 11.71
CA PHE A 240 -16.20 4.07 10.92
C PHE A 240 -15.16 4.58 9.91
N VAL A 241 -15.49 5.61 9.14
CA VAL A 241 -14.55 6.20 8.16
C VAL A 241 -13.33 6.80 8.86
N GLY A 242 -13.52 7.44 10.02
CA GLY A 242 -12.40 7.95 10.83
C GLY A 242 -11.44 6.84 11.22
N LEU A 243 -11.96 5.74 11.77
CA LEU A 243 -11.16 4.56 12.14
C LEU A 243 -10.51 3.90 10.93
N HIS A 244 -11.24 3.75 9.82
CA HIS A 244 -10.73 3.17 8.59
C HIS A 244 -9.54 3.96 8.03
N ARG A 245 -9.60 5.29 8.01
CA ARG A 245 -8.48 6.15 7.58
C ARG A 245 -7.26 6.00 8.47
N ILE A 246 -7.46 5.91 9.79
CA ILE A 246 -6.35 5.68 10.74
C ILE A 246 -5.69 4.33 10.45
N LEU A 247 -6.47 3.27 10.25
CA LEU A 247 -5.95 1.93 9.94
C LEU A 247 -5.18 1.91 8.61
N GLN A 248 -5.74 2.50 7.56
CA GLN A 248 -5.06 2.58 6.25
C GLN A 248 -3.73 3.34 6.34
N ASN A 249 -3.70 4.48 7.03
CA ASN A 249 -2.47 5.26 7.24
C ASN A 249 -1.41 4.45 8.01
N ASN A 250 -1.81 3.69 9.02
CA ASN A 250 -0.90 2.83 9.77
C ASN A 250 -0.38 1.66 8.91
N MET A 251 -1.24 1.01 8.13
CA MET A 251 -0.84 -0.05 7.19
C MET A 251 0.15 0.46 6.15
N GLN A 252 -0.08 1.64 5.58
CA GLN A 252 0.83 2.24 4.61
C GLN A 252 2.19 2.57 5.24
N LYS A 253 2.21 3.14 6.45
CA LYS A 253 3.46 3.38 7.20
C LYS A 253 4.23 2.09 7.47
N ASN A 254 3.53 1.05 7.92
CA ASN A 254 4.12 -0.26 8.19
C ASN A 254 4.67 -0.91 6.92
N SER A 255 3.97 -0.81 5.79
CA SER A 255 4.41 -1.30 4.48
C SER A 255 5.72 -0.63 4.04
N VAL A 256 5.80 0.71 4.17
CA VAL A 256 7.03 1.47 3.86
C VAL A 256 8.19 1.03 4.76
N GLN A 257 7.94 0.85 6.06
CA GLN A 257 8.96 0.37 7.00
C GLN A 257 9.43 -1.06 6.66
N LEU A 258 8.49 -1.95 6.32
CA LEU A 258 8.81 -3.32 5.93
C LEU A 258 9.68 -3.35 4.67
N ASN A 259 9.33 -2.58 3.65
CA ASN A 259 10.13 -2.47 2.41
C ASN A 259 11.55 -1.94 2.69
N GLN A 260 11.66 -0.94 3.58
CA GLN A 260 12.98 -0.44 4.00
C GLN A 260 13.80 -1.49 4.75
N LEU A 261 13.17 -2.28 5.62
CA LEU A 261 13.83 -3.37 6.33
C LEU A 261 14.25 -4.49 5.38
N GLN A 262 13.41 -4.89 4.45
CA GLN A 262 13.74 -5.88 3.42
C GLN A 262 14.91 -5.42 2.55
N PHE A 263 14.89 -4.16 2.12
CA PHE A 263 16.03 -3.58 1.38
C PHE A 263 17.32 -3.60 2.20
N ARG A 264 17.27 -3.20 3.49
CA ARG A 264 18.44 -3.25 4.37
C ARG A 264 18.98 -4.68 4.53
N LEU A 265 18.10 -5.65 4.75
CA LEU A 265 18.49 -7.05 4.90
C LEU A 265 19.09 -7.63 3.62
N SER A 266 18.49 -7.40 2.47
CA SER A 266 19.01 -7.88 1.18
C SER A 266 20.36 -7.23 0.85
N PHE A 267 20.51 -5.94 1.10
CA PHE A 267 21.78 -5.24 0.91
C PHE A 267 22.87 -5.79 1.83
N GLN A 268 22.54 -6.02 3.11
CA GLN A 268 23.49 -6.55 4.08
C GLN A 268 23.90 -8.00 3.76
N SER A 269 23.00 -8.83 3.26
CA SER A 269 23.31 -10.20 2.86
C SER A 269 24.28 -10.25 1.67
N GLN A 270 24.19 -9.31 0.74
CA GLN A 270 25.04 -9.25 -0.46
C GLN A 270 26.37 -8.56 -0.22
N HIS A 271 26.39 -7.46 0.54
CA HIS A 271 27.55 -6.57 0.64
C HIS A 271 28.12 -6.43 2.05
N GLY A 272 27.51 -7.05 3.06
CA GLY A 272 27.87 -6.86 4.46
C GLY A 272 27.43 -5.50 4.99
N THR A 273 28.09 -5.00 6.04
CA THR A 273 27.75 -3.73 6.70
C THR A 273 28.87 -2.69 6.54
N ALA A 274 28.51 -1.40 6.56
CA ALA A 274 29.50 -0.31 6.59
C ALA A 274 30.38 -0.40 7.84
N LYS A 275 29.82 -0.84 8.97
CA LYS A 275 30.55 -1.11 10.21
C LYS A 275 31.69 -2.09 9.97
N GLN A 276 31.42 -3.26 9.38
CA GLN A 276 32.44 -4.27 9.06
C GLN A 276 33.50 -3.71 8.12
N ARG A 277 33.10 -2.94 7.11
CA ARG A 277 34.05 -2.30 6.19
C ARG A 277 34.98 -1.32 6.88
N ILE A 278 34.49 -0.49 7.82
CA ILE A 278 35.33 0.42 8.60
C ILE A 278 36.26 -0.36 9.53
N GLN A 279 35.77 -1.43 10.17
CA GLN A 279 36.58 -2.30 11.02
C GLN A 279 37.66 -3.05 10.24
N ASN A 280 37.41 -3.34 8.98
CA ASN A 280 38.38 -3.97 8.08
C ASN A 280 39.40 -2.98 7.48
N GLN A 281 39.27 -1.68 7.69
CA GLN A 281 40.29 -0.71 7.27
C GLN A 281 41.59 -0.89 8.06
N LEU A 282 42.72 -0.67 7.38
CA LEU A 282 44.02 -0.77 7.99
C LEU A 282 44.18 0.02 9.29
N SER A 283 43.64 1.25 9.31
CA SER A 283 43.64 2.09 10.50
C SER A 283 42.95 1.44 11.70
N TYR A 284 41.78 0.79 11.49
CA TYR A 284 41.08 0.13 12.60
C TYR A 284 41.86 -1.12 13.07
N LYS A 285 42.34 -1.96 12.13
CA LYS A 285 43.11 -3.19 12.43
C LYS A 285 44.39 -2.88 13.20
N LEU A 286 45.17 -1.90 12.74
CA LEU A 286 46.41 -1.50 13.44
C LEU A 286 46.17 -1.00 14.86
N GLY A 287 45.15 -0.12 15.05
CA GLY A 287 44.84 0.38 16.38
C GLY A 287 44.29 -0.71 17.30
N GLN A 288 43.55 -1.69 16.75
CA GLN A 288 43.08 -2.83 17.52
C GLN A 288 44.27 -3.72 17.96
N THR A 289 45.21 -3.99 17.06
CA THR A 289 46.44 -4.71 17.34
C THR A 289 47.21 -4.04 18.47
N MET A 290 47.35 -2.71 18.43
CA MET A 290 48.01 -1.94 19.49
C MET A 290 47.29 -2.08 20.83
N ILE A 291 45.98 -1.97 20.87
CA ILE A 291 45.18 -2.06 22.11
C ILE A 291 45.28 -3.47 22.73
N ILE A 292 45.16 -4.51 21.91
CA ILE A 292 45.21 -5.89 22.40
C ILE A 292 46.57 -6.22 23.00
N ASN A 293 47.66 -5.87 22.29
CA ASN A 293 49.00 -6.24 22.67
C ASN A 293 49.65 -5.28 23.67
N SER A 294 49.02 -4.11 23.99
CA SER A 294 49.50 -3.21 25.03
C SER A 294 49.15 -3.64 26.46
N LYS A 295 48.44 -4.77 26.64
CA LYS A 295 47.98 -5.22 27.95
C LYS A 295 49.07 -5.86 28.83
N ASN A 296 50.15 -6.32 28.24
CA ASN A 296 51.26 -6.95 28.95
C ASN A 296 52.60 -6.49 28.39
N ILE A 297 53.67 -6.68 29.16
CA ILE A 297 55.04 -6.24 28.81
C ILE A 297 55.54 -6.94 27.55
N PHE A 298 55.32 -8.25 27.41
CA PHE A 298 55.76 -9.00 26.22
C PHE A 298 55.02 -8.50 24.96
N GLY A 299 53.70 -8.20 25.06
CA GLY A 299 52.95 -7.63 23.95
C GLY A 299 53.48 -6.24 23.54
N ILE A 300 53.94 -5.43 24.48
CA ILE A 300 54.58 -4.14 24.17
C ILE A 300 55.96 -4.35 23.50
N LEU A 301 56.78 -5.28 24.01
CA LEU A 301 58.08 -5.58 23.46
C LEU A 301 58.00 -6.10 22.00
N PHE A 302 57.04 -6.97 21.70
CA PHE A 302 56.83 -7.53 20.38
C PHE A 302 55.84 -6.71 19.51
N MET A 303 55.41 -5.52 19.95
CA MET A 303 54.50 -4.66 19.22
C MET A 303 54.88 -4.40 17.76
N PRO A 304 56.16 -4.12 17.44
CA PRO A 304 56.57 -3.93 16.04
C PRO A 304 56.24 -5.15 15.16
N VAL A 305 56.48 -6.38 15.69
CA VAL A 305 56.20 -7.63 14.97
C VAL A 305 54.70 -7.78 14.71
N TYR A 306 53.86 -7.53 15.68
CA TYR A 306 52.41 -7.58 15.52
C TYR A 306 51.87 -6.54 14.51
N ILE A 307 52.45 -5.33 14.52
CA ILE A 307 52.10 -4.28 13.55
C ILE A 307 52.49 -4.71 12.13
N ILE A 308 53.72 -5.23 11.94
CA ILE A 308 54.16 -5.70 10.62
C ILE A 308 53.33 -6.88 10.14
N SER A 309 53.02 -7.84 11.00
CA SER A 309 52.10 -8.95 10.68
C SER A 309 50.72 -8.45 10.22
N THR A 310 50.13 -7.48 10.94
CA THR A 310 48.86 -6.88 10.57
C THR A 310 48.89 -6.15 9.21
N LEU A 311 50.02 -5.46 8.93
CA LEU A 311 50.23 -4.79 7.65
C LEU A 311 50.33 -5.79 6.49
N LEU A 312 51.09 -6.86 6.67
CA LEU A 312 51.28 -7.90 5.64
C LEU A 312 49.96 -8.63 5.37
N SER A 313 49.26 -9.04 6.42
CA SER A 313 47.95 -9.69 6.31
C SER A 313 46.95 -8.80 5.57
N HIS A 314 46.85 -7.51 5.94
CA HIS A 314 45.95 -6.58 5.25
C HIS A 314 46.33 -6.38 3.78
N LYS A 315 47.63 -6.30 3.46
CA LYS A 315 48.12 -6.18 2.07
C LYS A 315 47.74 -7.41 1.24
N GLN A 316 47.85 -8.59 1.83
CA GLN A 316 47.48 -9.84 1.17
C GLN A 316 45.99 -9.92 0.94
N GLU A 317 45.17 -9.58 1.93
CA GLU A 317 43.71 -9.51 1.79
C GLU A 317 43.29 -8.56 0.66
N GLN A 318 43.94 -7.38 0.58
CA GLN A 318 43.67 -6.42 -0.50
C GLN A 318 44.07 -6.97 -1.87
N LYS A 319 45.17 -7.68 -1.97
CA LYS A 319 45.59 -8.31 -3.22
C LYS A 319 44.59 -9.36 -3.68
N ILE A 320 44.17 -10.25 -2.78
CA ILE A 320 43.14 -11.27 -3.07
C ILE A 320 41.82 -10.62 -3.52
N TYR A 321 41.42 -9.57 -2.85
CA TYR A 321 40.22 -8.82 -3.22
C TYR A 321 40.31 -8.22 -4.63
N GLN A 322 41.44 -7.60 -4.97
CA GLN A 322 41.66 -7.04 -6.30
C GLN A 322 41.68 -8.12 -7.40
N GLU A 323 42.27 -9.29 -7.12
CA GLU A 323 42.25 -10.43 -8.04
C GLU A 323 40.84 -10.97 -8.27
N LYS A 324 40.04 -11.05 -7.21
CA LYS A 324 38.62 -11.44 -7.32
C LYS A 324 37.83 -10.47 -8.19
N ILE A 325 37.97 -9.16 -8.01
CA ILE A 325 37.28 -8.14 -8.82
C ILE A 325 37.74 -8.17 -10.29
N LYS A 326 39.00 -8.49 -10.54
CA LYS A 326 39.50 -8.64 -11.92
C LYS A 326 38.86 -9.81 -12.64
N LYS A 327 38.58 -10.91 -11.91
CA LYS A 327 37.90 -12.09 -12.46
C LYS A 327 36.38 -11.87 -12.59
N ASP A 328 35.76 -11.20 -11.62
CA ASP A 328 34.36 -10.91 -11.59
C ASP A 328 34.10 -9.48 -11.07
N PRO A 329 33.87 -8.51 -11.98
CA PRO A 329 33.63 -7.11 -11.60
C PRO A 329 32.39 -6.90 -10.73
N SER A 330 31.43 -7.83 -10.71
CA SER A 330 30.20 -7.74 -9.90
C SER A 330 30.48 -7.85 -8.40
N LEU A 331 31.62 -8.43 -8.01
CA LEU A 331 32.09 -8.55 -6.62
C LEU A 331 32.64 -7.23 -6.05
N LYS A 332 32.71 -6.17 -6.87
CA LYS A 332 33.13 -4.85 -6.40
C LYS A 332 32.11 -4.29 -5.39
N LEU A 333 32.58 -4.06 -4.17
CA LEU A 333 31.76 -3.50 -3.12
C LEU A 333 31.30 -2.07 -3.48
N PRO A 334 30.04 -1.72 -3.23
CA PRO A 334 29.50 -0.37 -3.42
C PRO A 334 30.31 0.68 -2.63
N SER A 335 30.12 1.99 -2.93
CA SER A 335 30.74 3.05 -2.14
C SER A 335 30.33 2.92 -0.66
N LEU A 336 31.18 3.36 0.26
CA LEU A 336 30.89 3.22 1.70
C LEU A 336 29.66 4.04 2.10
N GLU A 337 29.42 5.15 1.41
CA GLU A 337 28.32 6.08 1.62
C GLU A 337 26.96 5.50 1.23
N SER A 338 26.93 4.53 0.32
CA SER A 338 25.69 3.88 -0.15
C SER A 338 25.15 2.82 0.81
N TYR A 339 25.89 2.48 1.86
CA TYR A 339 25.46 1.49 2.84
C TYR A 339 24.33 2.03 3.74
N PRO A 340 23.25 1.29 3.97
CA PRO A 340 22.14 1.72 4.81
C PRO A 340 22.53 2.08 6.25
N ASP A 341 23.60 1.44 6.77
CA ASP A 341 24.13 1.68 8.13
C ASP A 341 25.30 2.68 8.14
N TYR A 342 25.57 3.40 7.05
CA TYR A 342 26.75 4.30 6.93
C TYR A 342 26.82 5.35 8.04
N LYS A 343 25.70 6.05 8.29
CA LYS A 343 25.65 7.10 9.33
C LYS A 343 25.98 6.57 10.73
N GLU A 344 25.52 5.36 11.03
CA GLU A 344 25.81 4.68 12.30
C GLU A 344 27.25 4.19 12.34
N ALA A 345 27.73 3.64 11.23
CA ALA A 345 29.09 3.15 11.07
C ALA A 345 30.15 4.24 11.19
N LEU A 346 29.84 5.50 10.86
CA LEU A 346 30.78 6.63 11.06
C LEU A 346 31.22 6.80 12.53
N LYS A 347 30.41 6.36 13.49
CA LYS A 347 30.77 6.39 14.91
C LYS A 347 32.02 5.56 15.19
N PHE A 348 32.27 4.50 14.40
CA PHE A 348 33.47 3.65 14.54
C PHE A 348 34.76 4.36 14.16
N LYS A 349 34.73 5.39 13.31
CA LYS A 349 35.89 6.24 13.02
C LYS A 349 36.31 7.07 14.26
N ASN A 350 35.42 7.26 15.22
CA ASN A 350 35.74 7.91 16.50
C ASN A 350 36.24 6.96 17.58
N HIS A 351 36.24 5.64 17.31
CA HIS A 351 36.75 4.65 18.24
C HIS A 351 38.25 4.82 18.45
N LEU A 352 38.73 4.45 19.66
CA LEU A 352 40.14 4.50 20.01
C LEU A 352 40.99 3.73 19.00
N SER A 353 40.57 2.52 18.60
CA SER A 353 41.27 1.70 17.60
C SER A 353 41.51 2.46 16.29
N TYR A 354 40.46 3.12 15.76
CA TYR A 354 40.59 3.85 14.49
C TYR A 354 41.54 5.04 14.61
N LYS A 355 41.43 5.82 15.69
CA LYS A 355 42.30 6.98 15.94
C LYS A 355 43.76 6.61 16.15
N LEU A 356 44.03 5.55 16.92
CA LEU A 356 45.41 5.05 17.14
C LEU A 356 46.04 4.57 15.84
N GLY A 357 45.30 3.79 15.05
CA GLY A 357 45.84 3.32 13.77
C GLY A 357 46.05 4.44 12.76
N GLN A 358 45.18 5.43 12.70
CA GLN A 358 45.41 6.63 11.89
C GLN A 358 46.65 7.41 12.31
N ALA A 359 46.84 7.59 13.62
CA ALA A 359 48.04 8.26 14.14
C ALA A 359 49.31 7.51 13.77
N LEU A 360 49.29 6.16 13.86
CA LEU A 360 50.43 5.33 13.46
C LEU A 360 50.71 5.41 11.95
N ILE A 361 49.69 5.34 11.10
CA ILE A 361 49.83 5.49 9.64
C ILE A 361 50.42 6.86 9.30
N LYS A 362 49.97 7.92 9.97
CA LYS A 362 50.50 9.28 9.78
C LYS A 362 51.97 9.37 10.21
N ALA A 363 52.30 8.79 11.37
CA ALA A 363 53.68 8.74 11.86
C ALA A 363 54.63 8.05 10.86
N ASN A 364 54.21 6.90 10.32
CA ASN A 364 55.00 6.16 9.34
C ASN A 364 55.17 6.97 8.04
N LYS A 365 54.18 7.67 7.56
CA LYS A 365 54.27 8.55 6.37
C LYS A 365 55.25 9.70 6.55
N THR A 366 55.46 10.15 7.78
CA THR A 366 56.33 11.30 8.11
C THR A 366 57.55 10.91 8.96
N TRP A 367 57.95 9.65 8.89
CA TRP A 367 59.02 9.10 9.74
C TRP A 367 60.31 9.93 9.69
N TYR A 368 60.71 10.40 8.49
CA TYR A 368 61.91 11.22 8.24
C TYR A 368 61.80 12.66 8.78
N LYS A 369 60.60 13.11 9.18
CA LYS A 369 60.32 14.43 9.80
C LYS A 369 59.96 14.30 11.30
N GLY A 370 60.46 13.27 11.96
CA GLY A 370 60.17 13.02 13.36
C GLY A 370 58.76 12.51 13.66
N GLY A 371 58.12 11.84 12.67
CA GLY A 371 56.74 11.37 12.78
C GLY A 371 56.45 10.47 13.98
N TYR A 372 57.40 9.59 14.33
CA TYR A 372 57.25 8.71 15.52
C TYR A 372 57.34 9.46 16.86
N VAL A 373 58.14 10.54 16.94
CA VAL A 373 58.18 11.38 18.15
C VAL A 373 56.82 12.08 18.32
N ARG A 374 56.27 12.63 17.23
CA ARG A 374 54.93 13.24 17.26
C ARG A 374 53.83 12.24 17.62
N PHE A 375 54.01 10.97 17.21
CA PHE A 375 53.09 9.90 17.54
C PHE A 375 52.93 9.69 19.04
N LEU A 376 54.04 9.74 19.80
CA LEU A 376 54.01 9.62 21.27
C LEU A 376 53.18 10.74 21.92
N PHE A 377 53.26 11.97 21.41
CA PHE A 377 52.40 13.08 21.86
C PHE A 377 50.96 12.88 21.49
N GLU A 378 50.64 12.41 20.28
CA GLU A 378 49.30 12.10 19.83
C GLU A 378 48.67 10.96 20.63
N LEU A 379 49.41 9.92 20.97
CA LEU A 379 48.96 8.85 21.87
C LEU A 379 48.49 9.41 23.21
N ARG A 380 49.31 10.27 23.86
CA ARG A 380 48.93 10.92 25.15
C ARG A 380 47.64 11.72 25.01
N LYS A 381 47.46 12.47 23.91
CA LYS A 381 46.30 13.27 23.62
C LYS A 381 45.05 12.40 23.45
N ILE A 382 45.15 11.33 22.67
CA ILE A 382 44.04 10.39 22.38
C ILE A 382 43.58 9.69 23.69
N TYR A 383 44.51 9.25 24.54
CA TYR A 383 44.18 8.61 25.82
C TYR A 383 43.56 9.61 26.82
N LYS A 384 44.04 10.85 26.91
CA LYS A 384 43.46 11.89 27.74
C LYS A 384 42.06 12.21 27.36
N GLN A 385 41.77 12.32 26.06
CA GLN A 385 40.40 12.54 25.54
C GLN A 385 39.47 11.38 25.91
N LYS A 386 39.91 10.14 25.90
CA LYS A 386 39.10 8.97 26.27
C LYS A 386 38.77 9.00 27.78
N THR A 387 39.77 9.29 28.63
CA THR A 387 39.58 9.36 30.07
C THR A 387 38.59 10.48 30.47
N MET A 388 38.69 11.65 29.86
CA MET A 388 37.76 12.76 30.07
C MET A 388 36.35 12.41 29.63
N LYS A 389 36.18 11.71 28.51
CA LYS A 389 34.86 11.31 28.01
C LYS A 389 34.22 10.26 28.93
N ASN A 390 34.98 9.32 29.47
CA ASN A 390 34.49 8.30 30.38
C ASN A 390 34.06 8.93 31.74
N SER A 391 34.81 9.89 32.26
CA SER A 391 34.45 10.61 33.49
C SER A 391 33.18 11.46 33.32
N LEU A 392 32.97 12.07 32.15
CA LEU A 392 31.75 12.84 31.84
C LEU A 392 30.51 11.94 31.76
N ILE A 393 30.64 10.74 31.22
CA ILE A 393 29.55 9.73 31.13
C ILE A 393 29.19 9.25 32.55
N LEU A 394 30.19 8.97 33.40
CA LEU A 394 29.98 8.55 34.78
C LEU A 394 29.30 9.66 35.59
N TYR A 395 29.67 10.93 35.37
CA TYR A 395 29.02 12.06 36.01
C TYR A 395 27.56 12.21 35.62
N LYS A 396 27.23 12.12 34.29
CA LYS A 396 25.86 12.18 33.79
C LYS A 396 24.98 11.05 34.33
N ASN A 397 25.51 9.84 34.43
CA ASN A 397 24.78 8.69 34.95
C ASN A 397 24.52 8.81 36.48
N ARG A 398 25.40 9.48 37.21
CA ARG A 398 25.19 9.81 38.64
C ARG A 398 24.08 10.84 38.83
N ASP A 399 24.01 11.85 37.96
CA ASP A 399 22.96 12.88 38.04
C ASP A 399 21.58 12.35 37.61
N SER A 400 21.49 11.43 36.69
CA SER A 400 20.23 10.77 36.30
C SER A 400 19.69 9.89 37.43
N ASN A 401 20.55 9.10 38.07
CA ASN A 401 20.15 8.27 39.24
C ASN A 401 19.74 9.09 40.47
N LYS A 402 20.32 10.29 40.66
CA LYS A 402 19.87 11.20 41.75
C LYS A 402 18.50 11.79 41.47
N LYS A 403 18.14 12.07 40.22
CA LYS A 403 16.82 12.60 39.85
C LYS A 403 15.70 11.56 39.97
N ASP A 404 15.99 10.28 39.74
CA ASP A 404 15.00 9.20 39.89
C ASP A 404 14.73 8.85 41.38
N THR A 405 15.76 8.97 42.28
CA THR A 405 15.60 8.77 43.73
C THR A 405 14.84 9.92 44.40
N THR A 406 14.91 11.15 43.88
CA THR A 406 14.13 12.28 44.43
C THR A 406 12.67 12.29 43.97
N ARG A 407 12.34 11.61 42.87
CA ARG A 407 10.93 11.43 42.41
C ARG A 407 10.17 10.35 43.19
N SER A 408 10.87 9.36 43.76
CA SER A 408 10.24 8.27 44.52
C SER A 408 9.93 8.61 45.98
N ILE A 409 10.42 9.75 46.52
CA ILE A 409 10.22 10.17 47.91
C ILE A 409 9.17 11.29 48.04
N GLY A 410 8.68 11.87 46.95
CA GLY A 410 7.71 12.99 46.90
C GLY A 410 6.26 12.62 46.61
N GLY A 411 5.87 11.33 46.65
CA GLY A 411 4.52 10.84 46.29
C GLY A 411 3.80 10.13 47.45
N GLY A 412 3.86 10.69 48.67
CA GLY A 412 3.12 10.18 49.80
C GLY A 412 2.74 11.34 50.70
N GLY A 413 1.59 11.96 50.42
CA GLY A 413 0.96 12.98 51.21
C GLY A 413 -0.46 13.20 50.69
#